data_65b73218452ec821cecdaa1ccdc01cd2
#
_entry.id   65b73218452ec821cecdaa1ccdc01cd2
#
_cell.length_a   1.000
_cell.length_b   1.000
_cell.length_c   1.000
_cell.angle_alpha   90.00
_cell.angle_beta   90.00
_cell.angle_gamma   90.00
#
_symmetry.space_group_name_H-M   'P 1'
#
loop_
_entity.id
_entity.type
_entity.pdbx_description
1 polymer ?
#
loop_
_entity_poly.entity_id
_entity_poly.type
_entity_poly.pdbx_seq_one_letter_code
_entity_poly.pdbx_strand_id
1 'polypeptide(L)'
;MFKARRRVIVFASNIVIGLICVFLTLYLVPKTSFGVSVGIAGVIFTILLLVSVNLSNNAIERVQEKVLTTYETGLLTSFIERLRFSYTVDDFIEAIHDVLEDEADCSVLYVDAETNYIIYNSPDRLTAAEKTSNQLEMNFPESWKDGIYFLGDELGVVSNIRNSRGFFLSTHKKHLYVFCRYTHLFDNIIYQRLFEEFERFEDRSKTISELTEIAGLSQEWEQLAETQRSFLPQKIPEINKLDIAAYFRPLVNVSGDYYTVLPMDDHKTLVMLGDVSGKGLAAALVMGLVMNTVK
;
A
#
# COMPACT_ATOMS: atom_id res chain seq x y z
N MET A 1 -28.55 2.08 -17.28
CA MET A 1 -29.72 2.28 -16.42
C MET A 1 -30.09 3.76 -16.26
N PHE A 2 -29.19 4.67 -15.97
CA PHE A 2 -29.43 6.12 -15.79
C PHE A 2 -29.99 6.85 -17.02
N LYS A 3 -29.47 6.57 -18.23
CA LYS A 3 -29.99 7.19 -19.48
C LYS A 3 -31.47 6.91 -19.74
N ALA A 4 -31.96 5.72 -19.37
CA ALA A 4 -33.36 5.33 -19.50
C ALA A 4 -34.24 6.09 -18.48
N ARG A 5 -33.83 6.17 -17.22
CA ARG A 5 -34.51 6.92 -16.17
C ARG A 5 -34.60 8.43 -16.50
N ARG A 6 -33.53 9.00 -17.02
CA ARG A 6 -33.51 10.40 -17.49
C ARG A 6 -34.61 10.65 -18.53
N ARG A 7 -34.71 9.78 -19.56
CA ARG A 7 -35.74 9.93 -20.60
C ARG A 7 -37.15 9.87 -20.02
N VAL A 8 -37.40 8.98 -19.07
CA VAL A 8 -38.70 8.83 -18.41
C VAL A 8 -39.04 10.07 -17.58
N ILE A 9 -38.13 10.61 -16.80
CA ILE A 9 -38.36 11.80 -15.98
C ILE A 9 -38.65 13.05 -16.88
N VAL A 10 -37.82 13.26 -17.90
CA VAL A 10 -38.01 14.37 -18.84
C VAL A 10 -39.33 14.23 -19.60
N PHE A 11 -39.70 13.03 -20.02
CA PHE A 11 -40.95 12.75 -20.69
C PHE A 11 -42.17 13.01 -19.80
N ALA A 12 -42.15 12.52 -18.56
CA ALA A 12 -43.23 12.76 -17.59
C ALA A 12 -43.38 14.25 -17.25
N SER A 13 -42.28 15.00 -17.06
CA SER A 13 -42.35 16.44 -16.80
C SER A 13 -42.91 17.22 -17.98
N ASN A 14 -42.59 16.85 -19.22
CA ASN A 14 -43.12 17.48 -20.43
C ASN A 14 -44.62 17.27 -20.57
N ILE A 15 -45.15 16.10 -20.21
CA ILE A 15 -46.59 15.83 -20.19
C ILE A 15 -47.29 16.74 -19.17
N VAL A 16 -46.76 16.85 -17.95
CA VAL A 16 -47.34 17.70 -16.90
C VAL A 16 -47.37 19.18 -17.34
N ILE A 17 -46.25 19.66 -17.91
CA ILE A 17 -46.16 21.05 -18.43
C ILE A 17 -47.15 21.27 -19.55
N GLY A 18 -47.30 20.30 -20.47
CA GLY A 18 -48.31 20.35 -21.54
C GLY A 18 -49.73 20.48 -21.02
N LEU A 19 -50.12 19.70 -20.01
CA LEU A 19 -51.43 19.77 -19.37
C LEU A 19 -51.69 21.13 -18.69
N ILE A 20 -50.67 21.69 -18.00
CA ILE A 20 -50.76 23.01 -17.38
C ILE A 20 -51.01 24.09 -18.45
N CYS A 21 -50.32 24.04 -19.59
CA CYS A 21 -50.47 24.98 -20.67
C CYS A 21 -51.86 24.89 -21.35
N VAL A 22 -52.38 23.69 -21.55
CA VAL A 22 -53.75 23.47 -22.04
C VAL A 22 -54.78 24.05 -21.08
N PHE A 23 -54.65 23.81 -19.78
CA PHE A 23 -55.55 24.38 -18.78
C PHE A 23 -55.49 25.91 -18.75
N LEU A 24 -54.28 26.49 -18.85
CA LEU A 24 -54.06 27.93 -18.88
C LEU A 24 -54.70 28.58 -20.12
N THR A 25 -54.58 27.94 -21.29
CA THR A 25 -55.25 28.44 -22.53
C THR A 25 -56.76 28.43 -22.40
N LEU A 26 -57.34 27.35 -21.90
CA LEU A 26 -58.80 27.28 -21.67
C LEU A 26 -59.28 28.32 -20.67
N TYR A 27 -58.49 28.68 -19.68
CA TYR A 27 -58.83 29.75 -18.72
C TYR A 27 -58.71 31.15 -19.29
N LEU A 28 -57.77 31.39 -20.21
CA LEU A 28 -57.51 32.72 -20.81
C LEU A 28 -58.42 33.04 -22.00
N VAL A 29 -58.86 32.06 -22.76
CA VAL A 29 -59.75 32.26 -23.98
C VAL A 29 -60.99 33.08 -23.71
N PRO A 30 -61.75 32.94 -22.60
CA PRO A 30 -62.90 33.78 -22.31
C PRO A 30 -62.61 35.28 -22.09
N LYS A 31 -61.35 35.60 -21.77
CA LYS A 31 -60.88 36.93 -21.34
C LYS A 31 -60.09 37.68 -22.42
N THR A 32 -59.59 36.99 -23.43
CA THR A 32 -58.73 37.55 -24.48
C THR A 32 -59.04 36.91 -25.84
N SER A 33 -58.53 37.50 -26.93
CA SER A 33 -58.65 36.87 -28.24
C SER A 33 -57.93 35.56 -28.31
N PHE A 34 -58.48 34.59 -29.04
CA PHE A 34 -57.87 33.22 -29.13
C PHE A 34 -56.37 33.22 -29.52
N GLY A 35 -56.00 34.07 -30.51
CA GLY A 35 -54.58 34.14 -30.93
C GLY A 35 -53.64 34.65 -29.87
N VAL A 36 -54.04 35.60 -29.03
CA VAL A 36 -53.25 36.11 -27.90
C VAL A 36 -53.10 35.07 -26.79
N SER A 37 -54.21 34.37 -26.50
CA SER A 37 -54.17 33.27 -25.46
C SER A 37 -53.24 32.17 -25.85
N VAL A 38 -53.22 31.72 -27.10
CA VAL A 38 -52.31 30.69 -27.62
C VAL A 38 -50.88 31.20 -27.63
N GLY A 39 -50.61 32.46 -27.97
CA GLY A 39 -49.29 33.08 -27.95
C GLY A 39 -48.68 33.08 -26.51
N ILE A 40 -49.47 33.55 -25.54
CA ILE A 40 -49.04 33.57 -24.11
C ILE A 40 -48.77 32.17 -23.61
N ALA A 41 -49.64 31.20 -23.89
CA ALA A 41 -49.46 29.80 -23.47
C ALA A 41 -48.21 29.17 -24.12
N GLY A 42 -47.92 29.51 -25.38
CA GLY A 42 -46.71 29.04 -26.08
C GLY A 42 -45.41 29.55 -25.44
N VAL A 43 -45.37 30.84 -25.07
CA VAL A 43 -44.22 31.44 -24.37
C VAL A 43 -44.03 30.78 -22.99
N ILE A 44 -45.10 30.65 -22.21
CA ILE A 44 -45.05 29.99 -20.89
C ILE A 44 -44.60 28.53 -21.01
N PHE A 45 -45.14 27.81 -22.01
CA PHE A 45 -44.72 26.43 -22.28
C PHE A 45 -43.22 26.33 -22.55
N THR A 46 -42.67 27.20 -23.40
CA THR A 46 -41.23 27.18 -23.72
C THR A 46 -40.37 27.49 -22.50
N ILE A 47 -40.76 28.48 -21.69
CA ILE A 47 -40.05 28.81 -20.46
C ILE A 47 -40.08 27.65 -19.47
N LEU A 48 -41.25 27.07 -19.22
CA LEU A 48 -41.40 25.95 -18.28
C LEU A 48 -40.63 24.69 -18.76
N LEU A 49 -40.59 24.45 -20.07
CA LEU A 49 -39.82 23.34 -20.66
C LEU A 49 -38.32 23.54 -20.45
N LEU A 50 -37.79 24.75 -20.71
CA LEU A 50 -36.38 25.06 -20.47
C LEU A 50 -36.00 24.91 -18.99
N VAL A 51 -36.83 25.43 -18.10
CA VAL A 51 -36.64 25.31 -16.65
C VAL A 51 -36.67 23.84 -16.20
N SER A 52 -37.64 23.06 -16.69
CA SER A 52 -37.78 21.63 -16.37
C SER A 52 -36.57 20.82 -16.84
N VAL A 53 -36.09 21.05 -18.06
CA VAL A 53 -34.90 20.36 -18.59
C VAL A 53 -33.67 20.71 -17.76
N ASN A 54 -33.49 21.97 -17.40
CA ASN A 54 -32.35 22.43 -16.62
C ASN A 54 -32.38 21.86 -15.18
N LEU A 55 -33.53 21.91 -14.50
CA LEU A 55 -33.71 21.30 -13.17
C LEU A 55 -33.50 19.80 -13.18
N SER A 56 -34.02 19.13 -14.22
CA SER A 56 -33.83 17.68 -14.37
C SER A 56 -32.36 17.30 -14.58
N ASN A 57 -31.64 18.06 -15.40
CA ASN A 57 -30.20 17.84 -15.61
C ASN A 57 -29.41 18.04 -14.31
N ASN A 58 -29.65 19.17 -13.63
CA ASN A 58 -28.96 19.46 -12.36
C ASN A 58 -29.29 18.45 -11.25
N ALA A 59 -30.55 17.99 -11.18
CA ALA A 59 -30.92 16.96 -10.20
C ALA A 59 -30.27 15.61 -10.50
N ILE A 60 -30.20 15.23 -11.79
CA ILE A 60 -29.54 13.97 -12.19
C ILE A 60 -28.04 14.04 -11.95
N GLU A 61 -27.38 15.15 -12.27
CA GLU A 61 -25.97 15.37 -12.00
C GLU A 61 -25.68 15.25 -10.49
N ARG A 62 -26.47 15.93 -9.66
CA ARG A 62 -26.33 15.82 -8.18
C ARG A 62 -26.52 14.41 -7.65
N VAL A 63 -27.48 13.66 -8.18
CA VAL A 63 -27.73 12.27 -7.78
C VAL A 63 -26.59 11.36 -8.25
N GLN A 64 -26.11 11.54 -9.49
CA GLN A 64 -24.96 10.78 -9.99
C GLN A 64 -23.69 11.08 -9.18
N GLU A 65 -23.40 12.35 -8.94
CA GLU A 65 -22.26 12.78 -8.12
C GLU A 65 -22.34 12.15 -6.71
N LYS A 66 -23.52 12.22 -6.08
CA LYS A 66 -23.72 11.67 -4.73
C LYS A 66 -23.60 10.15 -4.68
N VAL A 67 -24.10 9.42 -5.68
CA VAL A 67 -24.00 7.95 -5.74
C VAL A 67 -22.55 7.53 -6.02
N LEU A 68 -21.87 8.19 -6.94
CA LEU A 68 -20.47 7.92 -7.25
C LEU A 68 -19.59 8.22 -6.03
N THR A 69 -19.74 9.39 -5.42
CA THR A 69 -18.98 9.76 -4.20
C THR A 69 -19.17 8.74 -3.08
N THR A 70 -20.38 8.24 -2.87
CA THR A 70 -20.62 7.24 -1.81
C THR A 70 -19.93 5.92 -2.10
N TYR A 71 -19.94 5.45 -3.35
CA TYR A 71 -19.30 4.20 -3.76
C TYR A 71 -17.76 4.31 -3.66
N GLU A 72 -17.18 5.34 -4.23
CA GLU A 72 -15.73 5.56 -4.29
C GLU A 72 -15.14 5.89 -2.91
N THR A 73 -15.88 6.64 -2.06
CA THR A 73 -15.50 6.84 -0.66
C THR A 73 -15.49 5.52 0.09
N GLY A 74 -16.42 4.62 -0.23
CA GLY A 74 -16.45 3.25 0.30
C GLY A 74 -15.20 2.45 -0.07
N LEU A 75 -14.75 2.53 -1.32
CA LEU A 75 -13.54 1.83 -1.79
C LEU A 75 -12.27 2.33 -1.07
N LEU A 76 -12.07 3.65 -0.97
CA LEU A 76 -10.94 4.17 -0.21
C LEU A 76 -11.01 3.83 1.27
N THR A 77 -12.19 3.79 1.87
CA THR A 77 -12.37 3.34 3.25
C THR A 77 -11.99 1.87 3.40
N SER A 78 -12.42 1.01 2.46
CA SER A 78 -12.03 -0.40 2.41
C SER A 78 -10.52 -0.56 2.25
N PHE A 79 -9.88 0.23 1.40
CA PHE A 79 -8.44 0.22 1.25
C PHE A 79 -7.72 0.64 2.54
N ILE A 80 -8.18 1.69 3.22
CA ILE A 80 -7.63 2.13 4.52
C ILE A 80 -7.76 1.01 5.57
N GLU A 81 -8.89 0.31 5.59
CA GLU A 81 -9.08 -0.81 6.51
C GLU A 81 -8.15 -1.99 6.21
N ARG A 82 -7.97 -2.34 4.94
CA ARG A 82 -7.00 -3.36 4.52
C ARG A 82 -5.58 -2.95 4.90
N LEU A 83 -5.20 -1.71 4.62
CA LEU A 83 -3.90 -1.16 4.93
C LEU A 83 -3.59 -1.22 6.44
N ARG A 84 -4.58 -1.03 7.30
CA ARG A 84 -4.45 -1.17 8.76
C ARG A 84 -3.98 -2.54 9.20
N PHE A 85 -4.35 -3.59 8.45
CA PHE A 85 -3.98 -4.98 8.73
C PHE A 85 -2.83 -5.49 7.87
N SER A 86 -2.24 -4.66 7.04
CA SER A 86 -1.04 -4.99 6.28
C SER A 86 0.20 -4.77 7.17
N TYR A 87 1.07 -5.77 7.22
CA TYR A 87 2.29 -5.78 8.02
C TYR A 87 3.54 -5.90 7.17
N THR A 88 3.41 -6.44 5.97
CA THR A 88 4.48 -6.64 5.00
C THR A 88 4.19 -5.88 3.71
N VAL A 89 5.21 -5.71 2.87
CA VAL A 89 5.05 -5.14 1.52
C VAL A 89 4.14 -6.04 0.67
N ASP A 90 4.20 -7.35 0.84
CA ASP A 90 3.35 -8.29 0.11
C ASP A 90 1.87 -8.15 0.49
N ASP A 91 1.54 -8.00 1.79
CA ASP A 91 0.17 -7.73 2.24
C ASP A 91 -0.35 -6.41 1.63
N PHE A 92 0.52 -5.41 1.52
CA PHE A 92 0.17 -4.12 0.94
C PHE A 92 -0.08 -4.22 -0.56
N ILE A 93 0.73 -4.98 -1.29
CA ILE A 93 0.52 -5.25 -2.72
C ILE A 93 -0.79 -5.99 -2.94
N GLU A 94 -1.13 -6.97 -2.10
CA GLU A 94 -2.42 -7.66 -2.15
C GLU A 94 -3.59 -6.69 -1.92
N ALA A 95 -3.48 -5.78 -0.94
CA ALA A 95 -4.50 -4.75 -0.71
C ALA A 95 -4.65 -3.78 -1.90
N ILE A 96 -3.55 -3.41 -2.56
CA ILE A 96 -3.57 -2.61 -3.79
C ILE A 96 -4.32 -3.36 -4.89
N HIS A 97 -3.95 -4.62 -5.13
CA HIS A 97 -4.55 -5.45 -6.19
C HIS A 97 -6.05 -5.61 -5.98
N ASP A 98 -6.47 -6.06 -4.79
CA ASP A 98 -7.87 -6.35 -4.52
C ASP A 98 -8.76 -5.11 -4.57
N VAL A 99 -8.33 -4.01 -3.95
CA VAL A 99 -9.20 -2.85 -3.76
C VAL A 99 -8.96 -1.76 -4.80
N LEU A 100 -7.70 -1.36 -5.03
CA LEU A 100 -7.43 -0.26 -5.93
C LEU A 100 -7.48 -0.67 -7.39
N GLU A 101 -7.00 -1.86 -7.74
CA GLU A 101 -6.98 -2.31 -9.13
C GLU A 101 -8.28 -2.97 -9.55
N ASP A 102 -8.73 -4.00 -8.82
CA ASP A 102 -9.88 -4.80 -9.22
C ASP A 102 -11.21 -4.10 -8.96
N GLU A 103 -11.39 -3.51 -7.78
CA GLU A 103 -12.65 -2.86 -7.44
C GLU A 103 -12.72 -1.39 -7.92
N ALA A 104 -11.62 -0.62 -7.80
CA ALA A 104 -11.61 0.80 -8.09
C ALA A 104 -11.10 1.17 -9.50
N ASP A 105 -10.63 0.21 -10.30
CA ASP A 105 -10.06 0.43 -11.65
C ASP A 105 -8.93 1.49 -11.66
N CYS A 106 -8.13 1.51 -10.59
CA CYS A 106 -6.96 2.37 -10.47
C CYS A 106 -5.71 1.71 -11.05
N SER A 107 -4.71 2.50 -11.40
CA SER A 107 -3.35 2.05 -11.68
C SER A 107 -2.42 2.59 -10.60
N VAL A 108 -1.53 1.76 -10.10
CA VAL A 108 -0.68 2.10 -8.95
C VAL A 108 0.79 1.94 -9.32
N LEU A 109 1.61 2.87 -8.85
CA LEU A 109 3.05 2.83 -8.91
C LEU A 109 3.61 3.12 -7.51
N TYR A 110 4.37 2.19 -6.95
CA TYR A 110 5.01 2.33 -5.64
C TYR A 110 6.52 2.31 -5.82
N VAL A 111 7.19 3.37 -5.38
CA VAL A 111 8.59 3.65 -5.70
C VAL A 111 9.34 4.01 -4.43
N ASP A 112 10.56 3.52 -4.32
CA ASP A 112 11.56 4.06 -3.41
C ASP A 112 12.18 5.32 -4.06
N ALA A 113 11.93 6.49 -3.48
CA ALA A 113 12.30 7.76 -4.07
C ALA A 113 13.82 8.07 -3.96
N GLU A 114 14.56 7.43 -3.04
CA GLU A 114 16.02 7.59 -2.93
C GLU A 114 16.74 6.86 -4.06
N THR A 115 16.29 5.66 -4.38
CA THR A 115 16.94 4.78 -5.36
C THR A 115 16.23 4.77 -6.70
N ASN A 116 15.06 5.40 -6.80
CA ASN A 116 14.11 5.30 -7.91
C ASN A 116 13.76 3.84 -8.26
N TYR A 117 13.82 2.96 -7.25
CA TYR A 117 13.49 1.55 -7.42
C TYR A 117 11.98 1.35 -7.39
N ILE A 118 11.45 0.73 -8.44
CA ILE A 118 10.03 0.39 -8.52
C ILE A 118 9.78 -0.83 -7.65
N ILE A 119 9.10 -0.64 -6.51
CA ILE A 119 8.71 -1.70 -5.59
C ILE A 119 7.52 -2.47 -6.17
N TYR A 120 6.55 -1.74 -6.75
CA TYR A 120 5.36 -2.31 -7.38
C TYR A 120 4.84 -1.41 -8.51
N ASN A 121 4.33 -2.02 -9.57
CA ASN A 121 3.56 -1.34 -10.61
C ASN A 121 2.40 -2.23 -11.04
N SER A 122 1.25 -1.63 -11.31
CA SER A 122 0.05 -2.33 -11.80
C SER A 122 0.32 -3.08 -13.09
N PRO A 123 0.22 -4.42 -13.10
CA PRO A 123 0.45 -5.22 -14.30
C PRO A 123 -0.60 -4.87 -15.37
N ASP A 124 -0.17 -4.85 -16.64
CA ASP A 124 -1.00 -4.56 -17.83
C ASP A 124 -1.69 -3.18 -17.85
N ARG A 125 -1.64 -2.42 -16.76
CA ARG A 125 -2.23 -1.08 -16.64
C ARG A 125 -1.19 0.03 -16.81
N LEU A 126 0.02 -0.19 -16.31
CA LEU A 126 1.12 0.76 -16.37
C LEU A 126 2.30 0.18 -17.16
N THR A 127 2.18 0.11 -18.47
CA THR A 127 3.14 -0.54 -19.38
C THR A 127 4.48 0.20 -19.53
N ALA A 128 4.56 1.46 -19.12
CA ALA A 128 5.76 2.30 -19.18
C ALA A 128 6.16 2.80 -17.77
N ALA A 129 6.16 1.92 -16.77
CA ALA A 129 6.41 2.26 -15.37
C ALA A 129 7.72 3.02 -15.16
N GLU A 130 8.84 2.57 -15.73
CA GLU A 130 10.14 3.26 -15.63
C GLU A 130 10.11 4.67 -16.22
N LYS A 131 9.49 4.83 -17.40
CA LYS A 131 9.34 6.15 -18.02
C LYS A 131 8.47 7.08 -17.20
N THR A 132 7.39 6.55 -16.64
CA THR A 132 6.47 7.28 -15.76
C THR A 132 7.17 7.67 -14.47
N SER A 133 7.92 6.75 -13.85
CA SER A 133 8.71 7.03 -12.65
C SER A 133 9.74 8.15 -12.89
N ASN A 134 10.50 8.07 -13.96
CA ASN A 134 11.47 9.11 -14.32
C ASN A 134 10.81 10.47 -14.58
N GLN A 135 9.64 10.49 -15.20
CA GLN A 135 8.90 11.75 -15.43
C GLN A 135 8.35 12.33 -14.13
N LEU A 136 7.88 11.48 -13.22
CA LEU A 136 7.42 11.89 -11.89
C LEU A 136 8.60 12.43 -11.06
N GLU A 137 9.74 11.76 -11.08
CA GLU A 137 10.95 12.23 -10.40
C GLU A 137 11.40 13.62 -10.90
N MET A 138 11.36 13.86 -12.20
CA MET A 138 11.64 15.18 -12.78
C MET A 138 10.64 16.26 -12.34
N ASN A 139 9.37 15.91 -12.15
CA ASN A 139 8.30 16.81 -11.75
C ASN A 139 8.19 16.98 -10.23
N PHE A 140 8.65 15.96 -9.47
CA PHE A 140 8.58 15.90 -8.00
C PHE A 140 9.94 15.57 -7.41
N PRO A 141 10.85 16.57 -7.32
CA PRO A 141 12.17 16.37 -6.76
C PRO A 141 12.10 15.96 -5.27
N GLU A 142 13.11 15.24 -4.79
CA GLU A 142 13.25 14.66 -3.44
C GLU A 142 12.97 15.62 -2.26
N SER A 143 12.92 16.92 -2.51
CA SER A 143 12.68 17.94 -1.49
C SER A 143 11.20 18.09 -1.07
N TRP A 144 10.29 17.28 -1.61
CA TRP A 144 8.90 17.32 -1.23
C TRP A 144 8.71 16.78 0.19
N LYS A 145 7.96 17.55 1.00
CA LYS A 145 7.61 17.14 2.35
C LYS A 145 6.66 15.96 2.30
N ASP A 146 6.67 15.15 3.36
CA ASP A 146 5.68 14.11 3.56
C ASP A 146 4.28 14.69 3.48
N GLY A 147 3.41 14.03 2.76
CA GLY A 147 2.06 14.53 2.52
C GLY A 147 1.37 13.92 1.31
N ILE A 148 0.23 14.50 0.97
CA ILE A 148 -0.57 14.12 -0.18
C ILE A 148 -0.52 15.21 -1.23
N TYR A 149 -0.35 14.80 -2.48
CA TYR A 149 -0.30 15.66 -3.63
C TYR A 149 -1.19 15.12 -4.74
N PHE A 150 -1.79 16.02 -5.52
CA PHE A 150 -2.69 15.64 -6.62
C PHE A 150 -2.00 15.82 -7.96
N LEU A 151 -2.20 14.84 -8.85
CA LEU A 151 -1.58 14.76 -10.17
C LEU A 151 -2.58 15.22 -11.25
N GLY A 152 -2.12 16.05 -12.18
CA GLY A 152 -2.85 16.45 -13.37
C GLY A 152 -2.59 15.57 -14.60
N ASP A 153 -3.14 15.97 -15.74
CA ASP A 153 -3.01 15.21 -17.00
C ASP A 153 -1.56 15.05 -17.48
N GLU A 154 -0.67 16.01 -17.15
CA GLU A 154 0.76 15.98 -17.54
C GLU A 154 1.67 15.46 -16.43
N LEU A 155 1.13 14.72 -15.48
CA LEU A 155 1.85 14.22 -14.29
C LEU A 155 2.51 15.34 -13.47
N GLY A 156 1.98 16.56 -13.54
CA GLY A 156 2.37 17.68 -12.70
C GLY A 156 1.44 17.85 -11.49
N VAL A 157 1.91 18.49 -10.42
CA VAL A 157 1.08 18.80 -9.25
C VAL A 157 0.03 19.83 -9.60
N VAL A 158 -1.21 19.54 -9.24
CA VAL A 158 -2.33 20.47 -9.36
C VAL A 158 -2.84 20.88 -7.98
N SER A 159 -3.09 22.18 -7.81
CA SER A 159 -3.66 22.72 -6.57
C SER A 159 -5.16 22.47 -6.45
N ASN A 160 -5.84 22.15 -7.56
CA ASN A 160 -7.28 21.93 -7.60
C ASN A 160 -7.59 20.45 -7.81
N ILE A 161 -8.15 19.82 -6.80
CA ILE A 161 -8.56 18.42 -6.79
C ILE A 161 -9.55 18.06 -7.93
N ARG A 162 -10.34 19.01 -8.40
CA ARG A 162 -11.31 18.78 -9.49
C ARG A 162 -10.67 18.46 -10.84
N ASN A 163 -9.44 18.89 -11.03
CA ASN A 163 -8.69 18.67 -12.28
C ASN A 163 -7.67 17.54 -12.14
N SER A 164 -7.66 16.81 -11.01
CA SER A 164 -6.71 15.75 -10.79
C SER A 164 -7.13 14.45 -11.48
N ARG A 165 -6.12 13.70 -11.93
CA ARG A 165 -6.22 12.36 -12.52
C ARG A 165 -5.62 11.28 -11.63
N GLY A 166 -5.12 11.69 -10.48
CA GLY A 166 -4.52 10.82 -9.52
C GLY A 166 -4.02 11.61 -8.33
N PHE A 167 -3.46 10.91 -7.39
CA PHE A 167 -2.79 11.48 -6.23
C PHE A 167 -1.55 10.66 -5.89
N PHE A 168 -0.65 11.22 -5.12
CA PHE A 168 0.43 10.44 -4.54
C PHE A 168 0.64 10.78 -3.07
N LEU A 169 1.08 9.77 -2.34
CA LEU A 169 1.49 9.85 -0.95
C LEU A 169 3.01 9.83 -0.92
N SER A 170 3.60 10.79 -0.24
CA SER A 170 5.04 10.85 0.01
C SER A 170 5.30 10.63 1.48
N THR A 171 6.00 9.55 1.83
CA THR A 171 6.41 9.23 3.21
C THR A 171 7.82 8.68 3.22
N HIS A 172 8.64 9.06 4.22
CA HIS A 172 9.93 8.42 4.50
C HIS A 172 10.74 8.02 3.26
N LYS A 173 10.70 8.88 2.22
CA LYS A 173 11.37 8.67 0.93
C LYS A 173 10.74 7.60 0.03
N LYS A 174 9.52 7.20 0.31
CA LYS A 174 8.72 6.34 -0.57
C LYS A 174 7.54 7.10 -1.14
N HIS A 175 7.23 6.83 -2.39
CA HIS A 175 6.12 7.45 -3.09
C HIS A 175 5.13 6.39 -3.57
N LEU A 176 3.86 6.54 -3.18
CA LEU A 176 2.75 5.75 -3.69
C LEU A 176 1.92 6.62 -4.63
N TYR A 177 2.01 6.38 -5.92
CA TYR A 177 1.22 7.06 -6.96
C TYR A 177 -0.01 6.22 -7.28
N VAL A 178 -1.17 6.85 -7.21
CA VAL A 178 -2.46 6.23 -7.55
C VAL A 178 -3.12 7.05 -8.65
N PHE A 179 -3.23 6.45 -9.82
CA PHE A 179 -3.90 7.04 -10.97
C PHE A 179 -5.34 6.53 -11.01
N CYS A 180 -6.29 7.43 -10.86
CA CYS A 180 -7.71 7.10 -10.81
C CYS A 180 -8.55 8.09 -11.60
N ARG A 181 -9.73 7.62 -12.03
CA ARG A 181 -10.58 8.37 -12.95
C ARG A 181 -11.34 9.52 -12.28
N TYR A 182 -11.54 9.47 -10.96
CA TYR A 182 -12.50 10.31 -10.24
C TYR A 182 -12.00 10.85 -8.89
N THR A 183 -10.75 11.36 -8.84
CA THR A 183 -10.17 11.93 -7.61
C THR A 183 -10.97 13.09 -7.00
N HIS A 184 -11.68 13.86 -7.82
CA HIS A 184 -12.45 15.03 -7.38
C HIS A 184 -13.72 14.69 -6.60
N LEU A 185 -14.10 13.42 -6.54
CA LEU A 185 -15.30 12.96 -5.82
C LEU A 185 -15.01 12.61 -4.36
N PHE A 186 -13.74 12.57 -3.97
CA PHE A 186 -13.34 12.24 -2.60
C PHE A 186 -13.29 13.48 -1.71
N ASP A 187 -13.66 13.29 -0.45
CA ASP A 187 -13.51 14.32 0.57
C ASP A 187 -12.03 14.40 1.02
N ASN A 188 -11.54 15.63 1.28
CA ASN A 188 -10.18 15.84 1.80
C ASN A 188 -9.88 15.05 3.09
N ILE A 189 -10.90 14.80 3.91
CA ILE A 189 -10.77 14.05 5.16
C ILE A 189 -10.34 12.61 4.89
N ILE A 190 -10.83 11.98 3.82
CA ILE A 190 -10.49 10.58 3.53
C ILE A 190 -9.05 10.46 3.04
N TYR A 191 -8.56 11.42 2.29
CA TYR A 191 -7.17 11.47 1.86
C TYR A 191 -6.22 11.64 3.05
N GLN A 192 -6.57 12.49 4.01
CA GLN A 192 -5.77 12.65 5.20
C GLN A 192 -5.70 11.36 6.02
N ARG A 193 -6.82 10.65 6.18
CA ARG A 193 -6.85 9.34 6.85
C ARG A 193 -6.04 8.29 6.10
N LEU A 194 -6.10 8.30 4.78
CA LEU A 194 -5.31 7.40 3.94
C LEU A 194 -3.81 7.66 4.15
N PHE A 195 -3.40 8.93 4.16
CA PHE A 195 -2.01 9.30 4.42
C PHE A 195 -1.53 8.84 5.80
N GLU A 196 -2.29 9.15 6.86
CA GLU A 196 -1.97 8.74 8.22
C GLU A 196 -1.85 7.21 8.37
N GLU A 197 -2.70 6.45 7.69
CA GLU A 197 -2.64 4.99 7.76
C GLU A 197 -1.50 4.43 6.90
N PHE A 198 -1.18 5.07 5.78
CA PHE A 198 -0.03 4.69 4.95
C PHE A 198 1.30 4.95 5.71
N GLU A 199 1.43 6.07 6.39
CA GLU A 199 2.57 6.37 7.26
C GLU A 199 2.74 5.32 8.36
N ARG A 200 1.64 4.96 9.03
CA ARG A 200 1.64 3.88 10.03
C ARG A 200 2.01 2.52 9.44
N PHE A 201 1.56 2.23 8.22
CA PHE A 201 1.94 1.00 7.52
C PHE A 201 3.44 0.97 7.26
N GLU A 202 4.04 2.05 6.74
CA GLU A 202 5.48 2.14 6.51
C GLU A 202 6.29 1.86 7.79
N ASP A 203 5.89 2.47 8.91
CA ASP A 203 6.54 2.25 10.20
C ASP A 203 6.39 0.79 10.69
N ARG A 204 5.20 0.21 10.56
CA ARG A 204 4.96 -1.20 10.92
C ARG A 204 5.79 -2.14 10.06
N SER A 205 5.75 -1.96 8.74
CA SER A 205 6.44 -2.80 7.77
C SER A 205 7.95 -2.77 7.99
N LYS A 206 8.52 -1.59 8.25
CA LYS A 206 9.92 -1.42 8.60
C LYS A 206 10.27 -2.18 9.88
N THR A 207 9.49 -2.01 10.94
CA THR A 207 9.72 -2.69 12.22
C THR A 207 9.65 -4.22 12.08
N ILE A 208 8.67 -4.73 11.33
CA ILE A 208 8.54 -6.18 11.08
C ILE A 208 9.72 -6.70 10.27
N SER A 209 10.17 -5.97 9.26
CA SER A 209 11.36 -6.34 8.46
C SER A 209 12.61 -6.44 9.34
N GLU A 210 12.86 -5.44 10.18
CA GLU A 210 13.99 -5.41 11.11
C GLU A 210 13.93 -6.58 12.13
N LEU A 211 12.74 -6.85 12.68
CA LEU A 211 12.55 -8.00 13.60
C LEU A 211 12.75 -9.35 12.90
N THR A 212 12.32 -9.48 11.66
CA THR A 212 12.52 -10.71 10.87
C THR A 212 13.98 -10.94 10.57
N GLU A 213 14.73 -9.89 10.24
CA GLU A 213 16.18 -9.96 10.04
C GLU A 213 16.89 -10.38 11.33
N ILE A 214 16.57 -9.78 12.48
CA ILE A 214 17.12 -10.14 13.79
C ILE A 214 16.79 -11.61 14.13
N ALA A 215 15.58 -12.06 13.87
CA ALA A 215 15.18 -13.46 14.10
C ALA A 215 15.97 -14.43 13.21
N GLY A 216 16.18 -14.10 11.94
CA GLY A 216 17.02 -14.87 11.02
C GLY A 216 18.46 -14.98 11.50
N LEU A 217 19.08 -13.87 11.89
CA LEU A 217 20.43 -13.85 12.45
C LEU A 217 20.51 -14.69 13.74
N SER A 218 19.50 -14.63 14.60
CA SER A 218 19.47 -15.45 15.82
C SER A 218 19.46 -16.95 15.51
N GLN A 219 18.74 -17.38 14.51
CA GLN A 219 18.70 -18.77 14.07
C GLN A 219 20.04 -19.22 13.48
N GLU A 220 20.70 -18.40 12.69
CA GLU A 220 22.06 -18.68 12.18
C GLU A 220 23.07 -18.85 13.31
N TRP A 221 23.01 -17.98 14.34
CA TRP A 221 23.85 -18.10 15.52
C TRP A 221 23.64 -19.41 16.29
N GLU A 222 22.40 -19.87 16.38
CA GLU A 222 22.10 -21.15 17.04
C GLU A 222 22.66 -22.34 16.27
N GLN A 223 22.54 -22.35 14.93
CA GLN A 223 23.16 -23.37 14.08
C GLN A 223 24.69 -23.40 14.19
N LEU A 224 25.31 -22.21 14.24
CA LEU A 224 26.75 -22.09 14.46
C LEU A 224 27.17 -22.65 15.84
N ALA A 225 26.39 -22.38 16.87
CA ALA A 225 26.64 -22.92 18.22
C ALA A 225 26.51 -24.44 18.27
N GLU A 226 25.54 -25.03 17.58
CA GLU A 226 25.41 -26.50 17.47
C GLU A 226 26.57 -27.09 16.70
N THR A 227 27.00 -26.49 15.60
CA THR A 227 28.15 -26.90 14.83
C THR A 227 29.41 -26.88 15.69
N GLN A 228 29.64 -25.81 16.46
CA GLN A 228 30.76 -25.70 17.38
C GLN A 228 30.74 -26.77 18.46
N ARG A 229 29.57 -27.04 19.05
CA ARG A 229 29.44 -28.13 20.06
C ARG A 229 29.77 -29.49 19.47
N SER A 230 29.53 -29.72 18.19
CA SER A 230 29.88 -30.98 17.53
C SER A 230 31.40 -31.23 17.43
N PHE A 231 32.23 -30.18 17.50
CA PHE A 231 33.67 -30.29 17.49
C PHE A 231 34.24 -30.70 18.87
N LEU A 232 33.52 -30.48 19.95
CA LEU A 232 33.90 -30.88 21.26
C LEU A 232 33.64 -32.38 21.50
N PRO A 233 34.42 -33.05 22.37
CA PRO A 233 34.17 -34.43 22.71
C PRO A 233 32.78 -34.62 23.33
N GLN A 234 31.94 -35.40 22.68
CA GLN A 234 30.59 -35.74 23.20
C GLN A 234 30.67 -36.66 24.43
N LYS A 235 31.70 -37.48 24.48
CA LYS A 235 32.06 -38.33 25.62
C LYS A 235 33.55 -38.27 25.82
N ILE A 236 33.98 -38.13 27.07
CA ILE A 236 35.37 -38.27 27.42
C ILE A 236 35.69 -39.76 27.42
N PRO A 237 36.76 -40.21 26.73
CA PRO A 237 37.14 -41.62 26.70
C PRO A 237 37.53 -42.08 28.10
N GLU A 238 37.25 -43.35 28.42
CA GLU A 238 37.75 -44.00 29.65
C GLU A 238 39.24 -44.17 29.55
N ILE A 239 39.95 -43.59 30.49
CA ILE A 239 41.40 -43.60 30.53
C ILE A 239 41.86 -44.35 31.79
N ASN A 240 42.70 -45.39 31.60
CA ASN A 240 43.13 -46.21 32.68
C ASN A 240 43.85 -45.39 33.80
N LYS A 241 43.31 -45.43 35.01
CA LYS A 241 43.79 -44.74 36.22
C LYS A 241 43.55 -43.21 36.24
N LEU A 242 42.75 -42.67 35.36
CA LEU A 242 42.38 -41.24 35.38
C LEU A 242 40.85 -41.09 35.36
N ASP A 243 40.39 -40.25 36.25
CA ASP A 243 38.96 -39.75 36.20
C ASP A 243 38.96 -38.32 35.66
N ILE A 244 38.42 -38.15 34.49
CA ILE A 244 38.45 -36.87 33.79
C ILE A 244 37.02 -36.36 33.61
N ALA A 245 36.77 -35.12 34.07
CA ALA A 245 35.54 -34.40 33.82
C ALA A 245 35.84 -33.10 33.07
N ALA A 246 34.98 -32.75 32.13
CA ALA A 246 35.06 -31.48 31.41
C ALA A 246 33.71 -30.77 31.40
N TYR A 247 33.77 -29.47 31.45
CA TYR A 247 32.60 -28.62 31.41
C TYR A 247 32.84 -27.48 30.41
N PHE A 248 31.89 -27.26 29.53
CA PHE A 248 31.93 -26.21 28.52
C PHE A 248 30.62 -25.39 28.54
N ARG A 249 30.74 -24.09 28.71
CA ARG A 249 29.62 -23.18 28.68
C ARG A 249 30.04 -21.85 28.02
N PRO A 250 29.64 -21.61 26.78
CA PRO A 250 29.89 -20.32 26.14
C PRO A 250 29.17 -19.21 26.88
N LEU A 251 29.73 -18.01 26.89
CA LEU A 251 29.14 -16.82 27.50
C LEU A 251 27.97 -16.31 26.63
N VAL A 252 28.13 -16.41 25.30
CA VAL A 252 27.12 -16.09 24.30
C VAL A 252 26.84 -17.39 23.51
N ASN A 253 26.44 -17.34 22.29
CA ASN A 253 26.10 -18.53 21.50
C ASN A 253 27.34 -19.40 21.17
N VAL A 254 28.49 -18.78 20.89
CA VAL A 254 29.75 -19.43 20.49
C VAL A 254 30.93 -18.93 21.33
N SER A 255 32.02 -19.70 21.39
CA SER A 255 33.22 -19.40 22.19
C SER A 255 34.50 -19.65 21.43
N GLY A 256 35.57 -18.94 21.78
CA GLY A 256 36.96 -19.26 21.39
C GLY A 256 37.60 -20.42 22.15
N ASP A 257 37.01 -20.81 23.28
CA ASP A 257 37.51 -21.91 24.11
C ASP A 257 37.26 -23.26 23.46
N TYR A 258 38.17 -24.18 23.71
CA TYR A 258 38.01 -25.58 23.32
C TYR A 258 38.79 -26.52 24.21
N TYR A 259 38.38 -27.79 24.24
CA TYR A 259 39.15 -28.84 24.87
C TYR A 259 39.02 -30.13 24.05
N THR A 260 40.01 -30.99 24.19
CA THR A 260 39.94 -32.37 23.70
C THR A 260 40.78 -33.31 24.57
N VAL A 261 40.37 -34.58 24.59
CA VAL A 261 41.04 -35.66 25.31
C VAL A 261 41.15 -36.83 24.34
N LEU A 262 42.39 -37.17 23.96
CA LEU A 262 42.67 -38.20 22.97
C LEU A 262 43.63 -39.24 23.58
N PRO A 263 43.24 -40.51 23.71
CA PRO A 263 44.18 -41.57 24.04
C PRO A 263 45.15 -41.79 22.88
N MET A 264 46.44 -41.67 23.15
CA MET A 264 47.47 -41.81 22.12
C MET A 264 48.01 -43.29 22.09
N ASP A 265 48.19 -43.88 23.25
CA ASP A 265 48.54 -45.28 23.43
C ASP A 265 48.10 -45.76 24.84
N ASP A 266 48.38 -46.96 25.21
CA ASP A 266 48.00 -47.56 26.51
C ASP A 266 48.56 -46.80 27.74
N HIS A 267 49.57 -45.93 27.56
CA HIS A 267 50.26 -45.20 28.60
C HIS A 267 50.23 -43.70 28.44
N LYS A 268 49.75 -43.17 27.28
CA LYS A 268 49.77 -41.73 26.98
C LYS A 268 48.42 -41.26 26.54
N THR A 269 48.03 -40.11 27.10
CA THR A 269 46.80 -39.37 26.75
C THR A 269 47.13 -37.93 26.48
N LEU A 270 46.68 -37.41 25.35
CA LEU A 270 46.74 -36.00 25.03
C LEU A 270 45.51 -35.30 25.62
N VAL A 271 45.76 -34.35 26.50
CA VAL A 271 44.73 -33.42 26.98
C VAL A 271 45.10 -32.04 26.45
N MET A 272 44.20 -31.43 25.71
CA MET A 272 44.40 -30.09 25.13
C MET A 272 43.30 -29.18 25.60
N LEU A 273 43.70 -28.00 26.04
CA LEU A 273 42.82 -26.89 26.38
C LEU A 273 43.34 -25.67 25.64
N GLY A 274 42.48 -24.98 24.96
CA GLY A 274 42.84 -23.78 24.20
C GLY A 274 41.83 -22.70 24.36
N ASP A 275 42.29 -21.47 24.21
CA ASP A 275 41.50 -20.25 24.20
C ASP A 275 41.99 -19.39 23.04
N VAL A 276 41.12 -19.16 22.07
CA VAL A 276 41.40 -18.28 20.92
C VAL A 276 41.11 -16.85 21.33
N SER A 277 42.12 -16.02 21.27
CA SER A 277 41.95 -14.57 21.60
C SER A 277 40.92 -13.91 20.71
N GLY A 278 39.97 -13.19 21.32
CA GLY A 278 38.85 -12.56 20.67
C GLY A 278 37.50 -13.11 21.16
N LYS A 279 36.43 -12.64 20.60
CA LYS A 279 35.07 -13.04 20.97
C LYS A 279 34.22 -13.26 19.71
N GLY A 280 33.16 -14.05 19.88
CA GLY A 280 32.15 -14.25 18.84
C GLY A 280 32.63 -15.14 17.69
N LEU A 281 32.10 -14.88 16.49
CA LEU A 281 32.24 -15.75 15.33
C LEU A 281 33.69 -15.97 14.90
N ALA A 282 34.50 -14.92 14.87
CA ALA A 282 35.90 -15.04 14.43
C ALA A 282 36.71 -16.03 15.31
N ALA A 283 36.59 -15.90 16.63
CA ALA A 283 37.25 -16.81 17.57
C ALA A 283 36.70 -18.24 17.42
N ALA A 284 35.43 -18.41 17.27
CA ALA A 284 34.76 -19.69 17.07
C ALA A 284 35.20 -20.41 15.78
N LEU A 285 35.38 -19.70 14.68
CA LEU A 285 35.86 -20.24 13.40
C LEU A 285 37.33 -20.71 13.52
N VAL A 286 38.19 -19.89 14.13
CA VAL A 286 39.59 -20.27 14.38
C VAL A 286 39.67 -21.50 15.28
N MET A 287 38.84 -21.55 16.32
CA MET A 287 38.72 -22.74 17.18
C MET A 287 38.32 -23.98 16.36
N GLY A 288 37.31 -23.90 15.51
CA GLY A 288 36.87 -24.97 14.62
C GLY A 288 38.00 -25.47 13.71
N LEU A 289 38.80 -24.54 13.15
CA LEU A 289 39.94 -24.86 12.33
C LEU A 289 41.03 -25.64 13.13
N VAL A 290 41.36 -25.16 14.31
CA VAL A 290 42.34 -25.82 15.21
C VAL A 290 41.87 -27.23 15.57
N MET A 291 40.61 -27.40 15.95
CA MET A 291 40.05 -28.71 16.30
C MET A 291 40.07 -29.71 15.16
N ASN A 292 39.81 -29.23 13.93
CA ASN A 292 39.86 -30.09 12.74
C ASN A 292 41.31 -30.49 12.35
N THR A 293 42.29 -29.71 12.78
CA THR A 293 43.71 -30.00 12.49
C THR A 293 44.31 -30.96 13.49
N VAL A 294 43.79 -30.98 14.73
CA VAL A 294 44.29 -31.81 15.83
C VAL A 294 43.68 -33.21 15.86
N LYS A 295 42.48 -33.41 15.32
CA LYS A 295 41.83 -34.71 15.13
C LYS A 295 42.45 -35.46 13.95
#